data_ba91005c85a869f23cc072237bb988b5
#
_entry.id   ba91005c85a869f23cc072237bb988b5
#
_cell.length_a   1.000
_cell.length_b   1.000
_cell.length_c   1.000
_cell.angle_alpha   90.00
_cell.angle_beta   90.00
_cell.angle_gamma   90.00
#
_symmetry.space_group_name_H-M   'P 1'
#
loop_
_entity.id
_entity.type
_entity.pdbx_description
1 polymer ?
#
loop_
_entity_poly.entity_id
_entity_poly.type
_entity_poly.pdbx_seq_one_letter_code
_entity_poly.pdbx_strand_id
1 'polypeptide(L)'
;RDSFYNKHNLTPFLDSLMSHSLIFNNTYSNGLRSIEALPAITASIPTLSNTPFISSVYAQNKFNSLASILSEDGYSTSFFHGGTRGTMGFYSFCKKAGFQSYYGLEEYNDNKDYDGTWGIYDEPFFKFFAKKLKEEKKPFFSTFFSLSAHPPYSIPIKHKNKFKDGELDIHK
;
A
#
# COMPACT_ATOMS: atom_id res chain seq x y z
N ARG A 1 1.12 -18.07 12.31
CA ARG A 1 2.48 -17.75 11.83
C ARG A 1 3.12 -19.04 11.34
N ASP A 2 3.47 -19.09 10.06
CA ASP A 2 3.98 -20.30 9.45
C ASP A 2 5.37 -20.63 10.07
N SER A 3 5.58 -21.89 10.43
CA SER A 3 6.86 -22.42 10.91
C SER A 3 8.02 -22.15 9.93
N PHE A 4 7.70 -22.00 8.63
CA PHE A 4 8.64 -21.63 7.58
C PHE A 4 9.28 -20.27 7.83
N TYR A 5 8.49 -19.21 8.06
CA TYR A 5 9.00 -17.86 8.30
C TYR A 5 9.86 -17.77 9.57
N ASN A 6 9.46 -18.46 10.63
CA ASN A 6 10.26 -18.53 11.86
C ASN A 6 11.61 -19.21 11.67
N LYS A 7 11.67 -20.28 10.86
CA LYS A 7 12.90 -21.05 10.59
C LYS A 7 13.90 -20.23 9.78
N HIS A 8 13.43 -19.39 8.84
CA HIS A 8 14.29 -18.65 7.90
C HIS A 8 14.56 -17.20 8.32
N ASN A 9 13.92 -16.70 9.38
CA ASN A 9 14.07 -15.32 9.87
C ASN A 9 13.93 -14.25 8.76
N LEU A 10 12.91 -14.42 7.92
CA LEU A 10 12.70 -13.58 6.73
C LEU A 10 12.17 -12.19 7.06
N THR A 11 11.56 -12.00 8.22
CA THR A 11 10.92 -10.76 8.64
C THR A 11 11.34 -10.27 10.03
N PRO A 12 12.64 -10.10 10.31
CA PRO A 12 13.13 -9.82 11.66
C PRO A 12 12.58 -8.52 12.25
N PHE A 13 12.40 -7.49 11.43
CA PHE A 13 11.80 -6.24 11.88
C PHE A 13 10.32 -6.39 12.24
N LEU A 14 9.53 -7.06 11.40
CA LEU A 14 8.12 -7.32 11.69
C LEU A 14 7.96 -8.21 12.91
N ASP A 15 8.85 -9.17 13.11
CA ASP A 15 8.88 -10.03 14.29
C ASP A 15 9.13 -9.24 15.57
N SER A 16 10.08 -8.30 15.54
CA SER A 16 10.33 -7.37 16.63
C SER A 16 9.12 -6.44 16.88
N LEU A 17 8.53 -5.90 15.82
CA LEU A 17 7.35 -5.01 15.95
C LEU A 17 6.15 -5.75 16.56
N MET A 18 5.93 -7.00 16.18
CA MET A 18 4.83 -7.82 16.71
C MET A 18 4.95 -8.05 18.21
N SER A 19 6.17 -8.14 18.77
CA SER A 19 6.35 -8.30 20.22
C SER A 19 5.87 -7.10 21.04
N HIS A 20 5.65 -5.95 20.40
CA HIS A 20 5.19 -4.69 21.00
C HIS A 20 3.83 -4.24 20.45
N SER A 21 3.09 -5.12 19.81
CA SER A 21 1.86 -4.78 19.08
C SER A 21 0.71 -5.71 19.47
N LEU A 22 -0.53 -5.22 19.29
CA LEU A 22 -1.70 -6.08 19.30
C LEU A 22 -1.75 -6.89 17.99
N ILE A 23 -1.79 -8.21 18.11
CA ILE A 23 -1.79 -9.15 16.99
C ILE A 23 -3.14 -9.86 16.90
N PHE A 24 -3.71 -9.90 15.70
CA PHE A 24 -4.93 -10.64 15.40
C PHE A 24 -4.56 -11.92 14.66
N ASN A 25 -4.68 -13.07 15.34
CA ASN A 25 -4.30 -14.38 14.77
C ASN A 25 -5.35 -14.95 13.81
N ASN A 26 -6.61 -14.54 13.93
CA ASN A 26 -7.72 -14.99 13.11
C ASN A 26 -8.19 -13.84 12.20
N THR A 27 -7.42 -13.56 11.16
CA THR A 27 -7.70 -12.49 10.21
C THR A 27 -7.85 -13.08 8.81
N TYR A 28 -8.88 -12.65 8.10
CA TYR A 28 -9.19 -13.08 6.74
C TYR A 28 -9.21 -11.89 5.80
N SER A 29 -8.65 -12.05 4.60
CA SER A 29 -8.72 -11.02 3.56
C SER A 29 -10.11 -11.03 2.92
N ASN A 30 -10.58 -9.85 2.53
CA ASN A 30 -11.86 -9.66 1.85
C ASN A 30 -11.73 -9.64 0.32
N GLY A 31 -10.61 -10.11 -0.20
CA GLY A 31 -10.30 -10.21 -1.62
C GLY A 31 -8.97 -10.91 -1.86
N LEU A 32 -8.74 -11.34 -3.09
CA LEU A 32 -7.54 -12.09 -3.50
C LEU A 32 -6.53 -11.22 -4.24
N ARG A 33 -6.92 -10.03 -4.68
CA ARG A 33 -6.11 -9.13 -5.53
C ARG A 33 -5.93 -7.77 -4.87
N SER A 34 -4.82 -7.11 -5.17
CA SER A 34 -4.47 -5.79 -4.66
C SER A 34 -5.55 -4.73 -4.93
N ILE A 35 -6.16 -4.77 -6.12
CA ILE A 35 -7.24 -3.86 -6.52
C ILE A 35 -8.50 -3.99 -5.65
N GLU A 36 -8.68 -5.13 -4.98
CA GLU A 36 -9.81 -5.41 -4.08
C GLU A 36 -9.55 -4.95 -2.65
N ALA A 37 -8.27 -4.90 -2.26
CA ALA A 37 -7.89 -4.54 -0.90
C ALA A 37 -8.23 -3.07 -0.57
N LEU A 38 -8.03 -2.15 -1.50
CA LEU A 38 -8.24 -0.73 -1.24
C LEU A 38 -9.71 -0.40 -0.92
N PRO A 39 -10.72 -0.81 -1.69
CA PRO A 39 -12.13 -0.62 -1.32
C PRO A 39 -12.50 -1.34 -0.03
N ALA A 40 -11.99 -2.56 0.20
CA ALA A 40 -12.31 -3.33 1.39
C ALA A 40 -11.81 -2.66 2.68
N ILE A 41 -10.57 -2.17 2.68
CA ILE A 41 -9.95 -1.55 3.86
C ILE A 41 -10.47 -0.15 4.11
N THR A 42 -10.61 0.68 3.06
CA THR A 42 -10.91 2.11 3.25
C THR A 42 -12.38 2.45 3.22
N ALA A 43 -13.23 1.59 2.64
CA ALA A 43 -14.65 1.84 2.46
C ALA A 43 -15.55 0.67 2.89
N SER A 44 -14.97 -0.41 3.47
CA SER A 44 -15.71 -1.62 3.89
C SER A 44 -16.51 -2.28 2.75
N ILE A 45 -16.01 -2.16 1.51
CA ILE A 45 -16.63 -2.75 0.32
C ILE A 45 -15.95 -4.09 0.03
N PRO A 46 -16.57 -5.24 0.39
CA PRO A 46 -15.97 -6.55 0.16
C PRO A 46 -16.05 -6.94 -1.32
N THR A 47 -15.21 -7.89 -1.70
CA THR A 47 -15.27 -8.49 -3.04
C THR A 47 -16.41 -9.49 -3.13
N LEU A 48 -17.46 -9.12 -3.82
CA LEU A 48 -18.69 -9.95 -3.98
C LEU A 48 -18.83 -10.55 -5.38
N SER A 49 -17.91 -10.23 -6.30
CA SER A 49 -17.96 -10.70 -7.69
C SER A 49 -16.55 -10.89 -8.26
N ASN A 50 -16.46 -11.53 -9.44
CA ASN A 50 -15.19 -11.69 -10.16
C ASN A 50 -14.64 -10.36 -10.70
N THR A 51 -15.48 -9.32 -10.80
CA THR A 51 -15.05 -7.98 -11.22
C THR A 51 -14.78 -7.14 -9.97
N PRO A 52 -13.56 -6.60 -9.79
CA PRO A 52 -13.26 -5.71 -8.67
C PRO A 52 -14.17 -4.48 -8.68
N PHE A 53 -14.55 -4.00 -7.50
CA PHE A 53 -15.41 -2.81 -7.35
C PHE A 53 -14.90 -1.63 -8.18
N ILE A 54 -13.60 -1.33 -8.12
CA ILE A 54 -12.97 -0.21 -8.84
C ILE A 54 -13.20 -0.26 -10.36
N SER A 55 -13.23 -1.48 -10.94
CA SER A 55 -13.40 -1.71 -12.37
C SER A 55 -14.86 -2.04 -12.76
N SER A 56 -15.77 -2.08 -11.80
CA SER A 56 -17.16 -2.43 -12.03
C SER A 56 -18.01 -1.21 -12.37
N VAL A 57 -19.22 -1.46 -12.87
CA VAL A 57 -20.24 -0.41 -13.08
C VAL A 57 -20.64 0.28 -11.76
N TYR A 58 -20.46 -0.39 -10.64
CA TYR A 58 -20.76 0.14 -9.31
C TYR A 58 -19.73 1.14 -8.80
N ALA A 59 -18.55 1.22 -9.42
CA ALA A 59 -17.52 2.22 -9.07
C ALA A 59 -18.03 3.66 -9.19
N GLN A 60 -19.13 3.88 -9.93
CA GLN A 60 -19.75 5.20 -10.06
C GLN A 60 -20.72 5.55 -8.93
N ASN A 61 -21.13 4.59 -8.12
CA ASN A 61 -22.03 4.84 -7.00
C ASN A 61 -21.35 5.72 -5.92
N LYS A 62 -22.16 6.47 -5.19
CA LYS A 62 -21.70 7.14 -3.97
C LYS A 62 -21.51 6.13 -2.86
N PHE A 63 -20.45 6.30 -2.09
CA PHE A 63 -20.17 5.51 -0.89
C PHE A 63 -19.41 6.37 0.12
N ASN A 64 -19.48 6.01 1.38
CA ASN A 64 -18.65 6.60 2.42
C ASN A 64 -17.37 5.79 2.58
N SER A 65 -16.31 6.46 2.96
CA SER A 65 -15.04 5.85 3.28
C SER A 65 -14.46 6.45 4.56
N LEU A 66 -13.44 5.83 5.12
CA LEU A 66 -12.69 6.43 6.24
C LEU A 66 -12.15 7.81 5.87
N ALA A 67 -11.68 7.99 4.63
CA ALA A 67 -11.16 9.27 4.19
C ALA A 67 -12.25 10.35 4.14
N SER A 68 -13.45 10.05 3.61
CA SER A 68 -14.54 11.03 3.58
C SER A 68 -15.01 11.41 4.99
N ILE A 69 -15.23 10.41 5.85
CA ILE A 69 -15.69 10.63 7.24
C ILE A 69 -14.68 11.45 8.03
N LEU A 70 -13.41 11.07 8.00
CA LEU A 70 -12.38 11.80 8.76
C LEU A 70 -12.09 13.20 8.18
N SER A 71 -12.26 13.37 6.87
CA SER A 71 -12.14 14.70 6.25
C SER A 71 -13.22 15.66 6.75
N GLU A 72 -14.45 15.17 6.97
CA GLU A 72 -15.54 15.96 7.58
C GLU A 72 -15.22 16.35 9.02
N ASP A 73 -14.48 15.50 9.74
CA ASP A 73 -13.96 15.76 11.10
C ASP A 73 -12.69 16.62 11.13
N GLY A 74 -12.27 17.18 10.00
CA GLY A 74 -11.13 18.10 9.91
C GLY A 74 -9.75 17.46 9.76
N TYR A 75 -9.68 16.15 9.53
CA TYR A 75 -8.40 15.48 9.24
C TYR A 75 -7.91 15.81 7.82
N SER A 76 -6.60 15.91 7.66
CA SER A 76 -5.95 15.82 6.34
C SER A 76 -5.95 14.35 5.89
N THR A 77 -6.43 14.06 4.67
CA THR A 77 -6.52 12.69 4.17
C THR A 77 -5.67 12.50 2.92
N SER A 78 -4.80 11.48 2.91
CA SER A 78 -3.86 11.25 1.82
C SER A 78 -3.64 9.78 1.52
N PHE A 79 -3.40 9.47 0.25
CA PHE A 79 -3.09 8.14 -0.24
C PHE A 79 -1.74 8.15 -0.96
N PHE A 80 -0.93 7.15 -0.68
CA PHE A 80 0.42 6.99 -1.22
C PHE A 80 0.58 5.64 -1.91
N HIS A 81 1.01 5.66 -3.17
CA HIS A 81 1.33 4.46 -3.94
C HIS A 81 2.35 4.81 -5.01
N GLY A 82 3.55 4.23 -4.95
CA GLY A 82 4.68 4.58 -5.83
C GLY A 82 4.49 4.34 -7.33
N GLY A 83 3.38 3.75 -7.75
CA GLY A 83 3.00 3.57 -9.15
C GLY A 83 2.44 4.83 -9.80
N THR A 84 2.15 4.76 -11.11
CA THR A 84 1.51 5.84 -11.85
C THR A 84 0.06 6.06 -11.41
N ARG A 85 -0.50 7.24 -11.68
CA ARG A 85 -1.92 7.53 -11.42
C ARG A 85 -2.89 6.57 -12.13
N GLY A 86 -2.47 5.98 -13.24
CA GLY A 86 -3.26 4.99 -13.99
C GLY A 86 -3.32 3.60 -13.34
N THR A 87 -2.43 3.31 -12.40
CA THR A 87 -2.30 1.99 -11.81
C THR A 87 -3.60 1.56 -11.12
N MET A 88 -4.18 0.45 -11.58
CA MET A 88 -5.37 -0.21 -11.02
C MET A 88 -6.58 0.71 -10.74
N GLY A 89 -6.61 1.92 -11.33
CA GLY A 89 -7.68 2.89 -11.08
C GLY A 89 -7.68 3.51 -9.67
N PHE A 90 -6.60 3.35 -8.92
CA PHE A 90 -6.50 3.83 -7.53
C PHE A 90 -6.70 5.34 -7.41
N TYR A 91 -6.14 6.12 -8.32
CA TYR A 91 -6.32 7.57 -8.29
C TYR A 91 -7.80 7.97 -8.36
N SER A 92 -8.55 7.41 -9.31
CA SER A 92 -9.98 7.70 -9.48
C SER A 92 -10.81 7.24 -8.28
N PHE A 93 -10.49 6.06 -7.75
CA PHE A 93 -11.14 5.55 -6.53
C PHE A 93 -10.86 6.46 -5.33
N CYS A 94 -9.60 6.83 -5.08
CA CYS A 94 -9.22 7.68 -3.96
C CYS A 94 -9.89 9.05 -4.01
N LYS A 95 -9.99 9.66 -5.19
CA LYS A 95 -10.73 10.93 -5.38
C LYS A 95 -12.20 10.77 -4.97
N LYS A 96 -12.85 9.70 -5.40
CA LYS A 96 -14.24 9.41 -5.06
C LYS A 96 -14.43 9.03 -3.59
N ALA A 97 -13.47 8.34 -3.00
CA ALA A 97 -13.43 7.98 -1.59
C ALA A 97 -13.15 9.18 -0.66
N GLY A 98 -12.90 10.38 -1.18
CA GLY A 98 -12.71 11.58 -0.39
C GLY A 98 -11.28 11.80 0.11
N PHE A 99 -10.28 11.10 -0.42
CA PHE A 99 -8.89 11.47 -0.17
C PHE A 99 -8.58 12.83 -0.79
N GLN A 100 -8.09 13.76 0.03
CA GLN A 100 -7.75 15.13 -0.39
C GLN A 100 -6.49 15.15 -1.25
N SER A 101 -5.53 14.30 -0.93
CA SER A 101 -4.24 14.21 -1.63
C SER A 101 -3.95 12.78 -2.10
N TYR A 102 -3.35 12.68 -3.28
CA TYR A 102 -2.81 11.43 -3.82
C TYR A 102 -1.35 11.66 -4.20
N TYR A 103 -0.48 10.79 -3.74
CA TYR A 103 0.96 10.84 -4.01
C TYR A 103 1.37 9.56 -4.72
N GLY A 104 1.77 9.68 -5.97
CA GLY A 104 2.25 8.60 -6.83
C GLY A 104 3.63 8.89 -7.41
N LEU A 105 3.94 8.22 -8.51
CA LEU A 105 5.17 8.42 -9.27
C LEU A 105 5.31 9.89 -9.71
N GLU A 106 4.23 10.49 -10.15
CA GLU A 106 4.21 11.86 -10.66
C GLU A 106 4.53 12.89 -9.57
N GLU A 107 4.04 12.68 -8.34
CA GLU A 107 4.33 13.57 -7.20
C GLU A 107 5.70 13.33 -6.59
N TYR A 108 6.23 12.11 -6.70
CA TYR A 108 7.61 11.80 -6.30
C TYR A 108 8.61 12.51 -7.22
N ASN A 109 8.34 12.50 -8.51
CA ASN A 109 9.05 13.26 -9.55
C ASN A 109 10.58 13.04 -9.60
N ASP A 110 11.04 11.80 -9.30
CA ASP A 110 12.45 11.41 -9.43
C ASP A 110 12.56 9.95 -9.88
N ASN A 111 12.93 9.76 -11.15
CA ASN A 111 12.96 8.42 -11.77
C ASN A 111 14.18 7.57 -11.37
N LYS A 112 15.15 8.11 -10.62
CA LYS A 112 16.33 7.33 -10.19
C LYS A 112 15.95 6.17 -9.23
N ASP A 113 14.85 6.29 -8.55
CA ASP A 113 14.34 5.29 -7.61
C ASP A 113 13.24 4.41 -8.23
N TYR A 114 13.05 4.48 -9.56
CA TYR A 114 12.11 3.65 -10.30
C TYR A 114 12.62 2.21 -10.43
N ASP A 115 11.76 1.23 -10.17
CA ASP A 115 12.13 -0.20 -10.16
C ASP A 115 12.24 -0.83 -11.56
N GLY A 116 11.90 -0.07 -12.60
CA GLY A 116 11.90 -0.50 -13.99
C GLY A 116 10.60 -1.14 -14.47
N THR A 117 9.61 -1.33 -13.60
CA THR A 117 8.38 -2.06 -13.93
C THR A 117 7.13 -1.37 -13.40
N TRP A 118 7.04 -1.21 -12.08
CA TRP A 118 5.80 -0.81 -11.41
C TRP A 118 5.81 0.62 -10.90
N GLY A 119 6.94 1.09 -10.36
CA GLY A 119 7.03 2.42 -9.78
C GLY A 119 8.27 2.64 -8.92
N ILE A 120 8.15 3.52 -7.95
CA ILE A 120 9.23 3.85 -7.02
C ILE A 120 9.41 2.72 -6.00
N TYR A 121 10.64 2.30 -5.76
CA TYR A 121 10.95 1.35 -4.69
C TYR A 121 10.39 1.82 -3.34
N ASP A 122 9.89 0.88 -2.54
CA ASP A 122 9.24 1.20 -1.27
C ASP A 122 10.15 1.97 -0.29
N GLU A 123 11.44 1.65 -0.18
CA GLU A 123 12.34 2.34 0.77
C GLU A 123 12.43 3.85 0.52
N PRO A 124 12.78 4.35 -0.68
CA PRO A 124 12.77 5.78 -0.96
C PRO A 124 11.36 6.38 -0.89
N PHE A 125 10.33 5.62 -1.28
CA PHE A 125 8.96 6.10 -1.22
C PHE A 125 8.45 6.22 0.22
N PHE A 126 8.87 5.35 1.16
CA PHE A 126 8.62 5.52 2.60
C PHE A 126 9.29 6.78 3.17
N LYS A 127 10.49 7.12 2.69
CA LYS A 127 11.15 8.38 3.11
C LYS A 127 10.37 9.61 2.64
N PHE A 128 9.86 9.56 1.41
CA PHE A 128 8.97 10.59 0.87
C PHE A 128 7.68 10.69 1.67
N PHE A 129 7.03 9.55 1.96
CA PHE A 129 5.84 9.46 2.82
C PHE A 129 6.09 10.11 4.19
N ALA A 130 7.15 9.70 4.89
CA ALA A 130 7.50 10.24 6.20
C ALA A 130 7.77 11.76 6.15
N LYS A 131 8.40 12.26 5.07
CA LYS A 131 8.59 13.69 4.85
C LYS A 131 7.25 14.41 4.73
N LYS A 132 6.32 13.88 3.92
CA LYS A 132 4.98 14.46 3.75
C LYS A 132 4.18 14.49 5.06
N LEU A 133 4.24 13.42 5.85
CA LEU A 133 3.57 13.40 7.15
C LEU A 133 4.13 14.43 8.15
N LYS A 134 5.43 14.70 8.10
CA LYS A 134 6.04 15.75 8.95
C LYS A 134 5.60 17.17 8.56
N GLU A 135 5.16 17.38 7.34
CA GLU A 135 4.64 18.67 6.85
C GLU A 135 3.19 18.92 7.30
N GLU A 136 2.48 17.87 7.77
CA GLU A 136 1.07 17.98 8.20
C GLU A 136 0.96 18.72 9.54
N LYS A 137 0.04 19.70 9.56
CA LYS A 137 -0.25 20.54 10.75
C LYS A 137 -1.54 20.16 11.46
N LYS A 138 -2.37 19.33 10.82
CA LYS A 138 -3.66 18.85 11.32
C LYS A 138 -3.55 17.38 11.69
N PRO A 139 -4.49 16.84 12.46
CA PRO A 139 -4.66 15.39 12.52
C PRO A 139 -4.76 14.83 11.11
N PHE A 140 -4.17 13.68 10.83
CA PHE A 140 -4.15 13.12 9.48
C PHE A 140 -4.56 11.65 9.46
N PHE A 141 -5.14 11.26 8.36
CA PHE A 141 -5.37 9.88 7.96
C PHE A 141 -4.63 9.63 6.64
N SER A 142 -3.61 8.80 6.69
CA SER A 142 -2.77 8.51 5.52
C SER A 142 -2.68 7.02 5.28
N THR A 143 -2.92 6.61 4.04
CA THR A 143 -2.81 5.23 3.61
C THR A 143 -1.60 5.07 2.71
N PHE A 144 -0.74 4.10 3.02
CA PHE A 144 0.40 3.71 2.18
C PHE A 144 0.15 2.33 1.59
N PHE A 145 0.23 2.24 0.26
CA PHE A 145 0.12 0.98 -0.47
C PHE A 145 1.50 0.64 -1.06
N SER A 146 2.18 -0.38 -0.48
CA SER A 146 3.51 -0.81 -0.89
C SER A 146 3.51 -1.49 -2.26
N LEU A 147 4.68 -1.53 -2.92
CA LEU A 147 4.80 -1.97 -4.30
C LEU A 147 5.94 -2.98 -4.52
N SER A 148 7.06 -2.86 -3.79
CA SER A 148 8.28 -3.64 -4.09
C SER A 148 8.13 -5.15 -3.88
N ALA A 149 7.19 -5.61 -3.05
CA ALA A 149 6.90 -7.03 -2.83
C ALA A 149 5.99 -7.60 -3.93
N HIS A 150 6.26 -7.28 -5.21
CA HIS A 150 5.51 -7.72 -6.38
C HIS A 150 6.47 -8.32 -7.44
N PRO A 151 6.10 -9.38 -8.16
CA PRO A 151 6.91 -9.86 -9.29
C PRO A 151 7.24 -8.72 -10.28
N PRO A 152 8.46 -8.62 -10.78
CA PRO A 152 9.57 -9.57 -10.75
C PRO A 152 10.47 -9.52 -9.50
N TYR A 153 10.03 -8.93 -8.38
CA TYR A 153 10.79 -8.82 -7.12
C TYR A 153 12.13 -8.13 -7.29
N SER A 154 12.14 -7.03 -8.03
CA SER A 154 13.34 -6.24 -8.28
C SER A 154 13.95 -5.73 -6.97
N ILE A 155 15.25 -5.98 -6.76
CA ILE A 155 15.99 -5.52 -5.58
C ILE A 155 16.93 -4.39 -6.00
N PRO A 156 16.92 -3.22 -5.31
CA PRO A 156 17.90 -2.17 -5.54
C PRO A 156 19.34 -2.70 -5.41
N ILE A 157 20.23 -2.26 -6.30
CA ILE A 157 21.63 -2.73 -6.35
C ILE A 157 22.31 -2.65 -4.97
N LYS A 158 22.04 -1.59 -4.20
CA LYS A 158 22.58 -1.39 -2.85
C LYS A 158 22.19 -2.46 -1.83
N HIS A 159 21.18 -3.29 -2.13
CA HIS A 159 20.68 -4.33 -1.25
C HIS A 159 20.95 -5.75 -1.75
N LYS A 160 21.46 -5.93 -2.98
CA LYS A 160 21.67 -7.25 -3.59
C LYS A 160 22.45 -8.24 -2.73
N ASN A 161 23.43 -7.75 -1.93
CA ASN A 161 24.27 -8.60 -1.09
C ASN A 161 23.85 -8.58 0.39
N LYS A 162 22.71 -7.97 0.72
CA LYS A 162 22.30 -7.81 2.11
C LYS A 162 21.58 -9.03 2.67
N PHE A 163 20.94 -9.79 1.81
CA PHE A 163 20.22 -11.01 2.15
C PHE A 163 20.73 -12.16 1.31
N LYS A 164 20.72 -13.38 1.86
CA LYS A 164 21.03 -14.58 1.09
C LYS A 164 19.88 -14.87 0.14
N ASP A 165 20.18 -15.33 -1.06
CA ASP A 165 19.17 -15.82 -1.98
C ASP A 165 18.44 -17.00 -1.35
N GLY A 166 17.13 -16.98 -1.43
CA GLY A 166 16.27 -18.06 -1.00
C GLY A 166 15.93 -19.02 -2.15
N GLU A 167 15.26 -20.11 -1.84
CA GLU A 167 14.87 -21.13 -2.82
C GLU A 167 13.76 -20.67 -3.77
N LEU A 168 12.96 -19.68 -3.37
CA LEU A 168 11.87 -19.14 -4.17
C LEU A 168 12.19 -17.73 -4.66
N ASP A 169 11.66 -17.35 -5.83
CA ASP A 169 11.86 -16.02 -6.41
C ASP A 169 11.45 -14.87 -5.46
N ILE A 170 10.42 -15.08 -4.65
CA ILE A 170 9.97 -14.13 -3.64
C ILE A 170 10.98 -13.95 -2.48
N HIS A 171 11.97 -14.81 -2.37
CA HIS A 171 13.01 -14.75 -1.32
C HIS A 171 14.28 -14.00 -1.76
N LYS A 172 14.31 -13.52 -2.99
CA LYS A 172 15.46 -12.77 -3.56
C LYS A 172 15.69 -11.42 -2.94
#